data_2955742ce808fae8e75858d9d8aa5439
#
_entry.id   2955742ce808fae8e75858d9d8aa5439
#
_cell.length_a   1.000
_cell.length_b   1.000
_cell.length_c   1.000
_cell.angle_alpha   90.00
_cell.angle_beta   90.00
_cell.angle_gamma   90.00
#
_symmetry.space_group_name_H-M   'P 1'
#
loop_
_entity.id
_entity.type
_entity.pdbx_description
1 polymer ?
#
loop_
_entity_poly.entity_id
_entity_poly.type
_entity_poly.pdbx_seq_one_letter_code
_entity_poly.pdbx_strand_id
1 'polypeptide(L)'
;MPEIQELIKPFYIPREVPVFILRKLLDLIYKIEITGIHNIPKSGGAVLVCNHTDYLDVLVQGVYLPRKIVFLGKYELFNPHEPIINFLNDKNSPFQNPLLSVLKENLEKFLNQTMEVYSGQLKHWGGMPIIRGYQGNDAKEALRYYENLEEYICEILKSGEIVSIFPEGTRTTTGVMGPFKAMPAKIAIRAGVPVIPSGISGAWNMSKPQAFLSGAAFKTKITYNIGNPIPPEQFPKDNGKKSAKLLTEELEKRVYFLTTHWERRGQSRRFATIL
;
A
#
# COMPACT_ATOMS: atom_id res chain seq x y z
N MET A 1 -28.84 -12.83 27.15
CA MET A 1 -27.65 -12.15 27.74
C MET A 1 -26.77 -11.78 26.58
N PRO A 2 -26.47 -10.52 26.31
CA PRO A 2 -25.45 -10.18 25.32
C PRO A 2 -24.13 -10.77 25.82
N GLU A 3 -23.44 -11.48 24.93
CA GLU A 3 -22.18 -12.13 25.25
C GLU A 3 -21.16 -11.08 25.69
N ILE A 4 -20.46 -11.36 26.79
CA ILE A 4 -19.42 -10.50 27.36
C ILE A 4 -18.32 -10.15 26.33
N GLN A 5 -18.23 -10.88 25.22
CA GLN A 5 -17.35 -10.59 24.09
C GLN A 5 -17.63 -9.28 23.34
N GLU A 6 -18.86 -8.74 23.38
CA GLU A 6 -19.16 -7.42 22.79
C GLU A 6 -18.69 -6.24 23.64
N LEU A 7 -18.34 -6.45 24.90
CA LEU A 7 -17.94 -5.40 25.85
C LEU A 7 -16.46 -5.03 25.83
N ILE A 8 -15.59 -5.85 25.25
CA ILE A 8 -14.16 -5.57 25.16
C ILE A 8 -13.81 -5.28 23.70
N LYS A 9 -14.13 -4.06 23.24
CA LYS A 9 -13.55 -3.58 21.99
C LYS A 9 -12.03 -3.50 22.19
N PRO A 10 -11.23 -4.13 21.30
CA PRO A 10 -9.78 -4.02 21.43
C PRO A 10 -9.38 -2.55 21.41
N PHE A 11 -8.60 -2.14 22.40
CA PHE A 11 -8.04 -0.79 22.44
C PHE A 11 -6.98 -0.68 21.34
N TYR A 12 -7.27 0.08 20.30
CA TYR A 12 -6.30 0.38 19.26
C TYR A 12 -5.54 1.67 19.58
N ILE A 13 -4.24 1.63 19.39
CA ILE A 13 -3.38 2.80 19.54
C ILE A 13 -3.76 3.82 18.46
N PRO A 14 -4.11 5.07 18.82
CA PRO A 14 -4.40 6.11 17.84
C PRO A 14 -3.24 6.29 16.84
N ARG A 15 -3.57 6.55 15.57
CA ARG A 15 -2.58 6.67 14.48
C ARG A 15 -1.52 7.74 14.77
N GLU A 16 -1.87 8.80 15.45
CA GLU A 16 -1.01 9.95 15.76
C GLU A 16 0.23 9.53 16.56
N VAL A 17 0.09 8.52 17.44
CA VAL A 17 1.19 8.01 18.28
C VAL A 17 2.28 7.38 17.43
N PRO A 18 2.04 6.32 16.63
CA PRO A 18 3.08 5.74 15.79
C PRO A 18 3.57 6.71 14.72
N VAL A 19 2.73 7.58 14.17
CA VAL A 19 3.15 8.61 13.20
C VAL A 19 4.15 9.56 13.81
N PHE A 20 3.91 10.04 15.03
CA PHE A 20 4.87 10.92 15.73
C PHE A 20 6.22 10.21 15.96
N ILE A 21 6.21 8.98 16.48
CA ILE A 21 7.42 8.21 16.76
C ILE A 21 8.18 7.91 15.47
N LEU A 22 7.49 7.38 14.46
CA LEU A 22 8.09 7.03 13.17
C LEU A 22 8.65 8.25 12.44
N ARG A 23 7.97 9.41 12.53
CA ARG A 23 8.48 10.66 11.94
C ARG A 23 9.82 11.04 12.55
N LYS A 24 9.94 11.01 13.88
CA LYS A 24 11.20 11.31 14.56
C LYS A 24 12.33 10.35 14.18
N LEU A 25 12.01 9.06 14.05
CA LEU A 25 12.97 8.05 13.62
C LEU A 25 13.40 8.25 12.15
N LEU A 26 12.45 8.52 11.27
CA LEU A 26 12.75 8.77 9.86
C LEU A 26 13.58 10.05 9.68
N ASP A 27 13.22 11.13 10.37
CA ASP A 27 13.97 12.40 10.34
C ASP A 27 15.40 12.27 10.91
N LEU A 28 15.61 11.34 11.85
CA LEU A 28 16.93 11.04 12.40
C LEU A 28 17.82 10.27 11.41
N ILE A 29 17.22 9.36 10.65
CA ILE A 29 17.96 8.41 9.80
C ILE A 29 18.11 8.96 8.38
N TYR A 30 17.04 9.52 7.81
CA TYR A 30 16.97 9.87 6.39
C TYR A 30 16.85 11.38 6.17
N LYS A 31 17.41 11.84 5.05
CA LYS A 31 17.18 13.19 4.56
C LYS A 31 15.94 13.19 3.65
N ILE A 32 14.76 13.50 4.19
CA ILE A 32 13.50 13.43 3.46
C ILE A 32 13.05 14.85 3.09
N GLU A 33 12.79 15.07 1.80
CA GLU A 33 12.18 16.30 1.30
C GLU A 33 10.87 16.01 0.61
N ILE A 34 9.84 16.80 0.93
CA ILE A 34 8.50 16.64 0.38
C ILE A 34 8.06 17.93 -0.28
N THR A 35 7.59 17.82 -1.51
CA THR A 35 7.02 18.94 -2.26
C THR A 35 5.57 18.66 -2.66
N GLY A 36 4.79 19.71 -2.90
CA GLY A 36 3.42 19.58 -3.38
C GLY A 36 2.42 19.07 -2.35
N ILE A 37 2.71 19.11 -1.05
CA ILE A 37 1.82 18.63 0.02
C ILE A 37 0.44 19.30 0.00
N HIS A 38 0.36 20.53 -0.52
CA HIS A 38 -0.87 21.29 -0.70
C HIS A 38 -1.82 20.66 -1.74
N ASN A 39 -1.32 19.76 -2.59
CA ASN A 39 -2.10 19.00 -3.56
C ASN A 39 -2.91 17.85 -2.91
N ILE A 40 -2.65 17.54 -1.64
CA ILE A 40 -3.47 16.57 -0.90
C ILE A 40 -4.76 17.29 -0.46
N PRO A 41 -5.95 16.80 -0.88
CA PRO A 41 -7.21 17.45 -0.54
C PRO A 41 -7.47 17.40 0.97
N LYS A 42 -7.98 18.48 1.52
CA LYS A 42 -8.30 18.55 2.97
C LYS A 42 -9.45 17.64 3.35
N SER A 43 -10.36 17.32 2.44
CA SER A 43 -11.52 16.43 2.62
C SER A 43 -11.86 15.76 1.30
N GLY A 44 -12.76 14.77 1.36
CA GLY A 44 -13.17 13.96 0.21
C GLY A 44 -12.17 12.87 -0.14
N GLY A 45 -12.64 11.89 -0.92
CA GLY A 45 -11.83 10.77 -1.38
C GLY A 45 -10.91 11.14 -2.53
N ALA A 46 -9.78 10.48 -2.61
CA ALA A 46 -8.84 10.60 -3.73
C ALA A 46 -8.03 9.31 -3.90
N VAL A 47 -7.64 8.99 -5.11
CA VAL A 47 -6.65 7.94 -5.38
C VAL A 47 -5.26 8.59 -5.44
N LEU A 48 -4.37 8.20 -4.56
CA LEU A 48 -2.96 8.60 -4.58
C LEU A 48 -2.16 7.55 -5.34
N VAL A 49 -1.49 7.94 -6.41
CA VAL A 49 -0.71 7.04 -7.26
C VAL A 49 0.77 7.39 -7.15
N CYS A 50 1.60 6.38 -6.81
CA CYS A 50 3.04 6.55 -6.63
C CYS A 50 3.81 5.37 -7.24
N ASN A 51 5.03 5.59 -7.73
CA ASN A 51 5.97 4.52 -8.04
C ASN A 51 6.39 3.77 -6.77
N HIS A 52 6.84 2.52 -6.90
CA HIS A 52 7.13 1.66 -5.76
C HIS A 52 8.56 1.14 -5.77
N THR A 53 9.41 1.71 -4.91
CA THR A 53 10.83 1.42 -4.86
C THR A 53 11.27 0.65 -3.61
N ASP A 54 10.66 0.96 -2.45
CA ASP A 54 11.07 0.41 -1.16
C ASP A 54 9.88 0.33 -0.17
N TYR A 55 10.05 -0.29 0.97
CA TYR A 55 9.10 -0.23 2.09
C TYR A 55 8.95 1.19 2.64
N LEU A 56 10.00 2.01 2.49
CA LEU A 56 9.98 3.42 2.90
C LEU A 56 8.92 4.24 2.17
N ASP A 57 8.51 3.85 0.96
CA ASP A 57 7.49 4.56 0.20
C ASP A 57 6.17 4.67 0.98
N VAL A 58 5.77 3.55 1.62
CA VAL A 58 4.56 3.48 2.47
C VAL A 58 4.74 4.30 3.74
N LEU A 59 5.92 4.22 4.38
CA LEU A 59 6.22 4.97 5.60
C LEU A 59 6.24 6.47 5.34
N VAL A 60 6.88 6.92 4.24
CA VAL A 60 6.93 8.34 3.86
C VAL A 60 5.51 8.88 3.64
N GLN A 61 4.68 8.18 2.88
CA GLN A 61 3.30 8.60 2.67
C GLN A 61 2.49 8.57 3.97
N GLY A 62 2.57 7.49 4.74
CA GLY A 62 1.78 7.32 5.96
C GLY A 62 2.12 8.30 7.08
N VAL A 63 3.39 8.75 7.14
CA VAL A 63 3.91 9.59 8.23
C VAL A 63 3.89 11.07 7.91
N TYR A 64 4.18 11.45 6.66
CA TYR A 64 4.35 12.86 6.31
C TYR A 64 3.12 13.49 5.67
N LEU A 65 2.18 12.69 5.15
CA LEU A 65 0.95 13.25 4.60
C LEU A 65 -0.03 13.68 5.69
N PRO A 66 -0.76 14.80 5.48
CA PRO A 66 -1.59 15.44 6.51
C PRO A 66 -2.86 14.66 6.84
N ARG A 67 -3.20 13.64 6.05
CA ARG A 67 -4.38 12.80 6.21
C ARG A 67 -4.01 11.34 6.34
N LYS A 68 -4.91 10.54 6.93
CA LYS A 68 -4.80 9.09 6.91
C LYS A 68 -4.85 8.59 5.46
N ILE A 69 -3.92 7.71 5.11
CA ILE A 69 -3.87 7.06 3.82
C ILE A 69 -4.21 5.58 4.01
N VAL A 70 -5.08 5.06 3.18
CA VAL A 70 -5.36 3.62 3.12
C VAL A 70 -4.39 2.97 2.12
N PHE A 71 -3.66 1.96 2.59
CA PHE A 71 -2.67 1.21 1.80
C PHE A 71 -3.12 -0.21 1.52
N LEU A 72 -3.01 -0.65 0.28
CA LEU A 72 -3.24 -2.03 -0.11
C LEU A 72 -2.01 -2.88 0.25
N GLY A 73 -2.09 -3.62 1.34
CA GLY A 73 -1.03 -4.50 1.82
C GLY A 73 -1.27 -5.96 1.45
N LYS A 74 -0.20 -6.74 1.27
CA LYS A 74 -0.32 -8.18 1.09
C LYS A 74 -1.01 -8.81 2.31
N TYR A 75 -1.92 -9.76 2.07
CA TYR A 75 -2.64 -10.50 3.11
C TYR A 75 -1.71 -11.09 4.19
N GLU A 76 -0.56 -11.61 3.79
CA GLU A 76 0.42 -12.21 4.69
C GLU A 76 1.02 -11.21 5.70
N LEU A 77 0.99 -9.90 5.41
CA LEU A 77 1.41 -8.86 6.37
C LEU A 77 0.44 -8.74 7.55
N PHE A 78 -0.82 -9.11 7.34
CA PHE A 78 -1.86 -9.07 8.37
C PHE A 78 -1.98 -10.40 9.11
N ASN A 79 -1.45 -11.48 8.53
CA ASN A 79 -1.53 -12.84 9.04
C ASN A 79 -0.14 -13.51 9.04
N PRO A 80 0.89 -12.91 9.68
CA PRO A 80 2.26 -13.45 9.65
C PRO A 80 2.42 -14.77 10.41
N HIS A 81 1.43 -15.18 11.18
CA HIS A 81 1.41 -16.42 11.96
C HIS A 81 0.94 -17.63 11.16
N GLU A 82 0.29 -17.45 10.00
CA GLU A 82 -0.24 -18.57 9.21
C GLU A 82 0.79 -19.67 8.88
N PRO A 83 2.05 -19.36 8.52
CA PRO A 83 3.05 -20.39 8.30
C PRO A 83 3.32 -21.24 9.56
N ILE A 84 3.23 -20.64 10.75
CA ILE A 84 3.40 -21.34 12.04
C ILE A 84 2.19 -22.23 12.30
N ILE A 85 0.98 -21.70 12.11
CA ILE A 85 -0.27 -22.48 12.24
C ILE A 85 -0.26 -23.69 11.27
N ASN A 86 0.13 -23.46 10.02
CA ASN A 86 0.23 -24.50 9.01
C ASN A 86 1.24 -25.57 9.41
N PHE A 87 2.41 -25.20 9.98
CA PHE A 87 3.38 -26.14 10.52
C PHE A 87 2.82 -26.94 11.70
N LEU A 88 2.11 -26.29 12.63
CA LEU A 88 1.49 -26.98 13.77
C LEU A 88 0.45 -28.00 13.31
N ASN A 89 -0.24 -27.74 12.20
CA ASN A 89 -1.29 -28.58 11.64
C ASN A 89 -0.82 -29.58 10.57
N ASP A 90 0.43 -29.49 10.15
CA ASP A 90 1.00 -30.45 9.18
C ASP A 90 0.97 -31.87 9.73
N LYS A 91 0.63 -32.85 8.89
CA LYS A 91 0.53 -34.28 9.28
C LYS A 91 1.84 -34.84 9.81
N ASN A 92 2.98 -34.32 9.38
CA ASN A 92 4.31 -34.74 9.80
C ASN A 92 4.86 -33.91 10.98
N SER A 93 4.08 -32.95 11.49
CA SER A 93 4.50 -32.13 12.62
C SER A 93 4.62 -32.97 13.90
N PRO A 94 5.65 -32.75 14.73
CA PRO A 94 5.75 -33.34 16.06
C PRO A 94 4.54 -33.05 16.95
N PHE A 95 3.82 -31.96 16.68
CA PHE A 95 2.63 -31.53 17.41
C PHE A 95 1.38 -32.38 17.12
N GLN A 96 1.46 -33.38 16.22
CA GLN A 96 0.41 -34.38 16.05
C GLN A 96 0.45 -35.45 17.14
N ASN A 97 1.50 -35.46 17.97
CA ASN A 97 1.57 -36.36 19.14
C ASN A 97 0.50 -35.94 20.19
N PRO A 98 -0.34 -36.88 20.67
CA PRO A 98 -1.36 -36.60 21.69
C PRO A 98 -0.83 -35.94 22.96
N LEU A 99 0.42 -36.18 23.34
CA LEU A 99 1.06 -35.57 24.52
C LEU A 99 1.30 -34.06 24.31
N LEU A 100 1.39 -33.58 23.07
CA LEU A 100 1.62 -32.20 22.73
C LEU A 100 0.34 -31.45 22.29
N SER A 101 -0.80 -32.15 22.23
CA SER A 101 -2.06 -31.57 21.73
C SER A 101 -2.50 -30.34 22.53
N VAL A 102 -2.44 -30.39 23.85
CA VAL A 102 -2.81 -29.27 24.74
C VAL A 102 -1.89 -28.05 24.52
N LEU A 103 -0.58 -28.31 24.33
CA LEU A 103 0.39 -27.25 24.03
C LEU A 103 0.10 -26.63 22.67
N LYS A 104 -0.19 -27.46 21.66
CA LYS A 104 -0.57 -27.02 20.32
C LYS A 104 -1.80 -26.10 20.34
N GLU A 105 -2.89 -26.57 20.96
CA GLU A 105 -4.15 -25.82 21.05
C GLU A 105 -3.96 -24.47 21.74
N ASN A 106 -3.22 -24.45 22.85
CA ASN A 106 -2.94 -23.19 23.58
C ASN A 106 -2.09 -22.23 22.75
N LEU A 107 -1.08 -22.75 22.00
CA LEU A 107 -0.23 -21.95 21.13
C LEU A 107 -1.03 -21.38 19.96
N GLU A 108 -1.86 -22.19 19.31
CA GLU A 108 -2.74 -21.74 18.23
C GLU A 108 -3.71 -20.65 18.71
N LYS A 109 -4.35 -20.85 19.85
CA LYS A 109 -5.25 -19.87 20.45
C LYS A 109 -4.54 -18.57 20.77
N PHE A 110 -3.35 -18.63 21.36
CA PHE A 110 -2.53 -17.45 21.66
C PHE A 110 -2.12 -16.70 20.40
N LEU A 111 -1.63 -17.41 19.38
CA LEU A 111 -1.25 -16.83 18.10
C LEU A 111 -2.44 -16.14 17.43
N ASN A 112 -3.58 -16.84 17.32
CA ASN A 112 -4.76 -16.29 16.67
C ASN A 112 -5.27 -15.03 17.39
N GLN A 113 -5.38 -15.04 18.72
CA GLN A 113 -5.83 -13.87 19.49
C GLN A 113 -4.87 -12.67 19.36
N THR A 114 -3.55 -12.93 19.47
CA THR A 114 -2.56 -11.87 19.36
C THR A 114 -2.55 -11.27 17.95
N MET A 115 -2.67 -12.11 16.92
CA MET A 115 -2.65 -11.65 15.54
C MET A 115 -3.96 -10.98 15.11
N GLU A 116 -5.08 -11.32 15.71
CA GLU A 116 -6.33 -10.57 15.52
C GLU A 116 -6.18 -9.11 15.97
N VAL A 117 -5.61 -8.88 17.16
CA VAL A 117 -5.32 -7.53 17.66
C VAL A 117 -4.31 -6.82 16.75
N TYR A 118 -3.24 -7.50 16.34
CA TYR A 118 -2.24 -6.95 15.44
C TYR A 118 -2.84 -6.56 14.08
N SER A 119 -3.58 -7.47 13.45
CA SER A 119 -4.25 -7.21 12.18
C SER A 119 -5.27 -6.07 12.30
N GLY A 120 -6.05 -6.06 13.38
CA GLY A 120 -6.98 -4.98 13.69
C GLY A 120 -6.27 -3.63 13.85
N GLN A 121 -5.12 -3.60 14.52
CA GLN A 121 -4.31 -2.39 14.66
C GLN A 121 -3.78 -1.88 13.32
N LEU A 122 -3.29 -2.75 12.44
CA LEU A 122 -2.85 -2.36 11.10
C LEU A 122 -4.00 -1.78 10.27
N LYS A 123 -5.18 -2.40 10.33
CA LYS A 123 -6.39 -1.89 9.65
C LYS A 123 -6.81 -0.52 10.21
N HIS A 124 -6.75 -0.35 11.53
CA HIS A 124 -7.03 0.93 12.19
C HIS A 124 -6.10 2.05 11.67
N TRP A 125 -4.83 1.74 11.43
CA TRP A 125 -3.85 2.69 10.88
C TRP A 125 -3.96 2.91 9.36
N GLY A 126 -4.86 2.22 8.67
CA GLY A 126 -5.12 2.36 7.24
C GLY A 126 -4.62 1.20 6.39
N GLY A 127 -4.15 0.11 6.98
CA GLY A 127 -3.81 -1.09 6.22
C GLY A 127 -5.06 -1.81 5.70
N MET A 128 -5.08 -2.16 4.43
CA MET A 128 -6.14 -2.95 3.80
C MET A 128 -5.53 -4.22 3.19
N PRO A 129 -5.87 -5.42 3.72
CA PRO A 129 -5.32 -6.67 3.21
C PRO A 129 -5.87 -7.00 1.81
N ILE A 130 -4.98 -7.41 0.91
CA ILE A 130 -5.34 -7.92 -0.41
C ILE A 130 -4.55 -9.19 -0.74
N ILE A 131 -5.19 -10.14 -1.40
CA ILE A 131 -4.52 -11.33 -1.95
C ILE A 131 -4.05 -10.98 -3.36
N ARG A 132 -2.74 -10.86 -3.53
CA ARG A 132 -2.14 -10.54 -4.83
C ARG A 132 -2.07 -11.79 -5.70
N GLY A 133 -2.45 -11.66 -6.97
CA GLY A 133 -2.42 -12.77 -7.90
C GLY A 133 -3.42 -13.87 -7.54
N TYR A 134 -4.52 -13.50 -6.89
CA TYR A 134 -5.60 -14.44 -6.59
C TYR A 134 -6.10 -15.08 -7.88
N GLN A 135 -6.06 -16.41 -7.93
CA GLN A 135 -6.49 -17.18 -9.10
C GLN A 135 -7.84 -17.88 -8.85
N GLY A 136 -8.21 -18.08 -7.57
CA GLY A 136 -9.40 -18.85 -7.20
C GLY A 136 -9.33 -20.29 -7.70
N ASN A 137 -10.47 -20.96 -7.70
CA ASN A 137 -10.61 -22.28 -8.31
C ASN A 137 -10.79 -22.22 -9.83
N ASP A 138 -11.25 -21.08 -10.34
CA ASP A 138 -11.41 -20.80 -11.76
C ASP A 138 -11.29 -19.29 -12.07
N ALA A 139 -11.24 -18.96 -13.38
CA ALA A 139 -11.13 -17.58 -13.83
C ALA A 139 -12.34 -16.69 -13.41
N LYS A 140 -13.51 -17.28 -13.20
CA LYS A 140 -14.73 -16.57 -12.81
C LYS A 140 -14.66 -16.17 -11.34
N GLU A 141 -14.14 -17.03 -10.48
CA GLU A 141 -13.91 -16.71 -9.07
C GLU A 141 -12.85 -15.63 -8.92
N ALA A 142 -11.73 -15.74 -9.66
CA ALA A 142 -10.70 -14.72 -9.68
C ALA A 142 -11.25 -13.35 -10.13
N LEU A 143 -12.07 -13.32 -11.19
CA LEU A 143 -12.70 -12.10 -11.68
C LEU A 143 -13.60 -11.47 -10.60
N ARG A 144 -14.47 -12.25 -9.97
CA ARG A 144 -15.33 -11.77 -8.88
C ARG A 144 -14.56 -11.19 -7.71
N TYR A 145 -13.44 -11.82 -7.34
CA TYR A 145 -12.59 -11.30 -6.27
C TYR A 145 -12.09 -9.89 -6.60
N TYR A 146 -11.59 -9.67 -7.82
CA TYR A 146 -11.09 -8.35 -8.21
C TYR A 146 -12.20 -7.33 -8.40
N GLU A 147 -13.39 -7.72 -8.87
CA GLU A 147 -14.56 -6.85 -8.96
C GLU A 147 -15.03 -6.40 -7.57
N ASN A 148 -15.13 -7.32 -6.61
CA ASN A 148 -15.47 -7.01 -5.22
C ASN A 148 -14.41 -6.12 -4.56
N LEU A 149 -13.13 -6.36 -4.84
CA LEU A 149 -12.03 -5.54 -4.35
C LEU A 149 -12.13 -4.10 -4.88
N GLU A 150 -12.35 -3.93 -6.19
CA GLU A 150 -12.54 -2.61 -6.81
C GLU A 150 -13.77 -1.90 -6.21
N GLU A 151 -14.86 -2.61 -5.97
CA GLU A 151 -16.07 -2.06 -5.35
C GLU A 151 -15.82 -1.60 -3.93
N TYR A 152 -15.20 -2.42 -3.11
CA TYR A 152 -14.84 -2.08 -1.73
C TYR A 152 -13.90 -0.86 -1.65
N ILE A 153 -12.93 -0.76 -2.56
CA ILE A 153 -12.07 0.43 -2.63
C ILE A 153 -12.89 1.68 -3.03
N CYS A 154 -13.85 1.53 -3.95
CA CYS A 154 -14.74 2.64 -4.31
C CYS A 154 -15.59 3.12 -3.12
N GLU A 155 -16.05 2.22 -2.24
CA GLU A 155 -16.77 2.59 -1.02
C GLU A 155 -15.88 3.37 -0.05
N ILE A 156 -14.64 2.93 0.16
CA ILE A 156 -13.64 3.66 0.96
C ILE A 156 -13.41 5.07 0.40
N LEU A 157 -13.26 5.21 -0.91
CA LEU A 157 -13.10 6.51 -1.55
C LEU A 157 -14.34 7.39 -1.39
N LYS A 158 -15.53 6.83 -1.53
CA LYS A 158 -16.80 7.56 -1.34
C LYS A 158 -17.03 7.98 0.10
N SER A 159 -16.49 7.25 1.09
CA SER A 159 -16.52 7.65 2.49
C SER A 159 -15.56 8.82 2.80
N GLY A 160 -14.80 9.27 1.81
CA GLY A 160 -13.93 10.44 1.93
C GLY A 160 -12.46 10.10 2.23
N GLU A 161 -12.07 8.84 2.23
CA GLU A 161 -10.69 8.42 2.51
C GLU A 161 -9.79 8.53 1.26
N ILE A 162 -8.49 8.65 1.48
CA ILE A 162 -7.48 8.59 0.41
C ILE A 162 -6.92 7.18 0.35
N VAL A 163 -6.96 6.57 -0.83
CA VAL A 163 -6.38 5.24 -1.07
C VAL A 163 -5.10 5.38 -1.89
N SER A 164 -3.98 4.92 -1.34
CA SER A 164 -2.71 4.89 -2.06
C SER A 164 -2.54 3.56 -2.79
N ILE A 165 -2.26 3.66 -4.08
CA ILE A 165 -2.05 2.51 -4.96
C ILE A 165 -0.73 2.67 -5.71
N PHE A 166 0.11 1.66 -5.62
CA PHE A 166 1.33 1.53 -6.41
C PHE A 166 1.00 0.79 -7.70
N PRO A 167 0.88 1.48 -8.85
CA PRO A 167 0.31 0.90 -10.08
C PRO A 167 1.20 -0.16 -10.74
N GLU A 168 2.48 -0.21 -10.37
CA GLU A 168 3.40 -1.28 -10.81
C GLU A 168 2.96 -2.65 -10.25
N GLY A 169 2.24 -2.68 -9.13
CA GLY A 169 1.75 -3.88 -8.45
C GLY A 169 2.83 -4.63 -7.65
N THR A 170 4.08 -4.24 -7.75
CA THR A 170 5.21 -4.76 -6.98
C THR A 170 6.28 -3.70 -6.84
N ARG A 171 7.18 -3.85 -5.86
CA ARG A 171 8.36 -2.99 -5.76
C ARG A 171 9.34 -3.31 -6.89
N THR A 172 9.99 -2.29 -7.41
CA THR A 172 11.04 -2.48 -8.41
C THR A 172 12.22 -3.26 -7.80
N THR A 173 12.80 -4.13 -8.60
CA THR A 173 14.04 -4.86 -8.26
C THR A 173 15.30 -4.11 -8.71
N THR A 174 15.15 -3.16 -9.63
CA THR A 174 16.26 -2.44 -10.26
C THR A 174 16.37 -0.98 -9.84
N GLY A 175 15.39 -0.48 -9.09
CA GLY A 175 15.24 0.95 -8.78
C GLY A 175 14.54 1.75 -9.86
N VAL A 176 14.30 1.16 -11.03
CA VAL A 176 13.63 1.83 -12.15
C VAL A 176 12.12 1.60 -12.10
N MET A 177 11.35 2.65 -12.38
CA MET A 177 9.90 2.60 -12.43
C MET A 177 9.41 1.66 -13.53
N GLY A 178 8.53 0.72 -13.18
CA GLY A 178 7.90 -0.23 -14.10
C GLY A 178 6.64 0.34 -14.78
N PRO A 179 6.05 -0.42 -15.73
CA PRO A 179 4.81 -0.01 -16.40
C PRO A 179 3.62 -0.03 -15.44
N PHE A 180 2.70 0.90 -15.65
CA PHE A 180 1.52 1.05 -14.80
C PHE A 180 0.36 0.15 -15.23
N LYS A 181 -0.29 -0.47 -14.25
CA LYS A 181 -1.55 -1.21 -14.40
C LYS A 181 -2.73 -0.24 -14.31
N ALA A 182 -3.81 -0.56 -15.02
CA ALA A 182 -4.97 0.31 -15.16
C ALA A 182 -5.90 0.35 -13.93
N MET A 183 -5.68 -0.47 -12.91
CA MET A 183 -6.57 -0.56 -11.75
C MET A 183 -6.79 0.79 -11.04
N PRO A 184 -5.77 1.61 -10.73
CA PRO A 184 -5.99 2.90 -10.09
C PRO A 184 -6.88 3.84 -10.91
N ALA A 185 -6.66 3.88 -12.23
CA ALA A 185 -7.45 4.69 -13.15
C ALA A 185 -8.92 4.24 -13.21
N LYS A 186 -9.16 2.92 -13.31
CA LYS A 186 -10.52 2.36 -13.29
C LYS A 186 -11.27 2.72 -12.01
N ILE A 187 -10.63 2.54 -10.86
CA ILE A 187 -11.20 2.82 -9.55
C ILE A 187 -11.54 4.30 -9.42
N ALA A 188 -10.64 5.20 -9.79
CA ALA A 188 -10.86 6.64 -9.72
C ALA A 188 -12.05 7.08 -10.58
N ILE A 189 -12.11 6.61 -11.83
CA ILE A 189 -13.23 6.90 -12.75
C ILE A 189 -14.54 6.33 -12.20
N ARG A 190 -14.55 5.08 -11.71
CA ARG A 190 -15.74 4.43 -11.13
C ARG A 190 -16.24 5.15 -9.89
N ALA A 191 -15.33 5.55 -9.00
CA ALA A 191 -15.66 6.26 -7.77
C ALA A 191 -15.99 7.75 -8.01
N GLY A 192 -15.57 8.34 -9.15
CA GLY A 192 -15.74 9.76 -9.45
C GLY A 192 -14.91 10.66 -8.55
N VAL A 193 -13.67 10.24 -8.24
CA VAL A 193 -12.75 10.98 -7.36
C VAL A 193 -11.49 11.39 -8.12
N PRO A 194 -10.80 12.47 -7.70
CA PRO A 194 -9.55 12.89 -8.31
C PRO A 194 -8.43 11.86 -8.09
N VAL A 195 -7.48 11.83 -9.03
CA VAL A 195 -6.23 11.07 -8.90
C VAL A 195 -5.08 12.01 -8.66
N ILE A 196 -4.27 11.73 -7.66
CA ILE A 196 -3.11 12.53 -7.29
C ILE A 196 -1.86 11.75 -7.70
N PRO A 197 -1.14 12.17 -8.77
CA PRO A 197 0.13 11.56 -9.12
C PRO A 197 1.20 11.99 -8.12
N SER A 198 2.04 11.07 -7.68
CA SER A 198 3.19 11.37 -6.84
C SER A 198 4.39 10.50 -7.22
N GLY A 199 5.59 10.99 -6.97
CA GLY A 199 6.83 10.29 -7.27
C GLY A 199 7.78 10.28 -6.08
N ILE A 200 8.34 9.12 -5.76
CA ILE A 200 9.36 8.97 -4.73
C ILE A 200 10.69 8.57 -5.39
N SER A 201 11.78 9.17 -4.91
CA SER A 201 13.12 8.94 -5.42
C SER A 201 14.14 8.85 -4.30
N GLY A 202 15.21 8.09 -4.52
CA GLY A 202 16.27 7.89 -3.55
C GLY A 202 15.94 6.88 -2.45
N ALA A 203 14.74 6.30 -2.41
CA ALA A 203 14.35 5.34 -1.39
C ALA A 203 14.80 3.90 -1.70
N TRP A 204 15.14 3.58 -2.95
CA TRP A 204 15.46 2.22 -3.37
C TRP A 204 16.59 1.61 -2.54
N ASN A 205 16.30 0.45 -1.94
CA ASN A 205 17.17 -0.32 -1.05
C ASN A 205 17.57 0.40 0.25
N MET A 206 17.03 1.57 0.57
CA MET A 206 17.41 2.32 1.77
C MET A 206 16.85 1.70 3.06
N SER A 207 15.84 0.85 3.01
CA SER A 207 15.36 0.06 4.16
C SER A 207 16.18 -1.21 4.42
N LYS A 208 17.13 -1.58 3.54
CA LYS A 208 17.94 -2.79 3.69
C LYS A 208 19.09 -2.59 4.67
N PRO A 209 19.50 -3.63 5.43
CA PRO A 209 20.64 -3.57 6.34
C PRO A 209 21.92 -3.03 5.70
N GLN A 210 22.17 -3.35 4.44
CA GLN A 210 23.35 -2.90 3.68
C GLN A 210 23.44 -1.38 3.57
N ALA A 211 22.28 -0.68 3.47
CA ALA A 211 22.27 0.79 3.41
C ALA A 211 22.71 1.43 4.74
N PHE A 212 22.39 0.79 5.85
CA PHE A 212 22.83 1.23 7.18
C PHE A 212 24.32 0.93 7.39
N LEU A 213 24.77 -0.29 7.07
CA LEU A 213 26.16 -0.71 7.21
C LEU A 213 27.12 0.13 6.36
N SER A 214 26.72 0.51 5.15
CA SER A 214 27.50 1.37 4.25
C SER A 214 27.38 2.87 4.57
N GLY A 215 26.48 3.24 5.46
CA GLY A 215 26.15 4.64 5.76
C GLY A 215 25.34 5.34 4.67
N ALA A 216 24.89 4.62 3.62
CA ALA A 216 24.09 5.19 2.54
C ALA A 216 22.73 5.72 3.03
N ALA A 217 22.09 5.03 3.98
CA ALA A 217 20.83 5.46 4.57
C ALA A 217 20.87 6.88 5.14
N PHE A 218 22.02 7.25 5.76
CA PHE A 218 22.20 8.58 6.41
C PHE A 218 22.60 9.68 5.43
N LYS A 219 23.05 9.33 4.23
CA LYS A 219 23.59 10.28 3.23
C LYS A 219 22.62 10.51 2.07
N THR A 220 21.85 9.50 1.71
CA THR A 220 20.95 9.56 0.55
C THR A 220 19.76 10.47 0.85
N LYS A 221 19.52 11.38 -0.07
CA LYS A 221 18.34 12.25 -0.04
C LYS A 221 17.15 11.49 -0.65
N ILE A 222 16.07 11.38 0.11
CA ILE A 222 14.79 10.85 -0.35
C ILE A 222 13.89 12.04 -0.69
N THR A 223 13.41 12.11 -1.92
CA THR A 223 12.46 13.13 -2.34
C THR A 223 11.10 12.51 -2.61
N TYR A 224 10.05 13.15 -2.13
CA TYR A 224 8.68 12.76 -2.40
C TYR A 224 7.92 13.97 -2.98
N ASN A 225 7.60 13.89 -4.27
CA ASN A 225 6.98 14.98 -5.02
C ASN A 225 5.53 14.63 -5.33
N ILE A 226 4.60 15.51 -4.94
CA ILE A 226 3.16 15.34 -5.13
C ILE A 226 2.70 16.31 -6.20
N GLY A 227 2.22 15.78 -7.31
CA GLY A 227 1.75 16.55 -8.45
C GLY A 227 0.31 17.04 -8.27
N ASN A 228 -0.11 17.89 -9.21
CA ASN A 228 -1.48 18.42 -9.23
C ASN A 228 -2.50 17.29 -9.42
N PRO A 229 -3.60 17.31 -8.67
CA PRO A 229 -4.69 16.35 -8.86
C PRO A 229 -5.25 16.40 -10.28
N ILE A 230 -5.58 15.25 -10.80
CA ILE A 230 -6.33 15.11 -12.06
C ILE A 230 -7.80 14.93 -11.68
N PRO A 231 -8.67 15.87 -12.03
CA PRO A 231 -10.08 15.78 -11.68
C PRO A 231 -10.79 14.69 -12.51
N PRO A 232 -11.80 14.03 -11.94
CA PRO A 232 -12.48 12.90 -12.57
C PRO A 232 -13.22 13.27 -13.86
N GLU A 233 -13.60 14.54 -14.02
CA GLU A 233 -14.32 15.06 -15.19
C GLU A 233 -13.50 14.99 -16.48
N GLN A 234 -12.17 14.96 -16.37
CA GLN A 234 -11.29 14.82 -17.54
C GLN A 234 -11.37 13.42 -18.19
N PHE A 235 -11.89 12.45 -17.47
CA PHE A 235 -11.98 11.05 -17.91
C PHE A 235 -13.39 10.51 -17.67
N PRO A 236 -14.35 10.81 -18.55
CA PRO A 236 -15.75 10.46 -18.38
C PRO A 236 -15.97 8.96 -18.28
N LYS A 237 -16.95 8.56 -17.45
CA LYS A 237 -17.32 7.15 -17.21
C LYS A 237 -17.80 6.43 -18.47
N ASP A 238 -18.45 7.15 -19.37
CA ASP A 238 -19.08 6.62 -20.59
C ASP A 238 -18.09 5.96 -21.56
N ASN A 239 -16.82 6.37 -21.49
CA ASN A 239 -15.74 5.82 -22.29
C ASN A 239 -14.99 4.64 -21.64
N GLY A 240 -15.37 4.22 -20.43
CA GLY A 240 -14.91 3.01 -19.74
C GLY A 240 -13.44 2.67 -19.91
N LYS A 241 -13.16 1.60 -20.68
CA LYS A 241 -11.78 1.10 -20.91
C LYS A 241 -10.87 2.12 -21.60
N LYS A 242 -11.38 2.96 -22.50
CA LYS A 242 -10.59 3.97 -23.21
C LYS A 242 -10.12 5.07 -22.25
N SER A 243 -11.04 5.59 -21.43
CA SER A 243 -10.70 6.59 -20.40
C SER A 243 -9.71 6.06 -19.39
N ALA A 244 -9.89 4.81 -18.93
CA ALA A 244 -8.96 4.19 -17.99
C ALA A 244 -7.55 4.01 -18.60
N LYS A 245 -7.44 3.65 -19.89
CA LYS A 245 -6.17 3.57 -20.60
C LYS A 245 -5.48 4.93 -20.69
N LEU A 246 -6.20 5.96 -21.13
CA LEU A 246 -5.66 7.33 -21.27
C LEU A 246 -5.22 7.90 -19.93
N LEU A 247 -6.03 7.71 -18.88
CA LEU A 247 -5.66 8.14 -17.53
C LEU A 247 -4.42 7.38 -17.02
N THR A 248 -4.29 6.08 -17.30
CA THR A 248 -3.11 5.30 -16.91
C THR A 248 -1.85 5.82 -17.59
N GLU A 249 -1.91 6.11 -18.88
CA GLU A 249 -0.78 6.67 -19.63
C GLU A 249 -0.39 8.06 -19.11
N GLU A 250 -1.38 8.91 -18.81
CA GLU A 250 -1.14 10.24 -18.22
C GLU A 250 -0.53 10.15 -16.82
N LEU A 251 -1.01 9.22 -15.99
CA LEU A 251 -0.46 8.96 -14.66
C LEU A 251 0.99 8.48 -14.73
N GLU A 252 1.27 7.50 -15.59
CA GLU A 252 2.63 6.98 -15.77
C GLU A 252 3.60 8.12 -16.18
N LYS A 253 3.17 8.97 -17.11
CA LYS A 253 3.93 10.14 -17.53
C LYS A 253 4.15 11.13 -16.39
N ARG A 254 3.10 11.51 -15.65
CA ARG A 254 3.22 12.49 -14.55
C ARG A 254 4.09 11.96 -13.42
N VAL A 255 3.91 10.71 -13.01
CA VAL A 255 4.74 10.11 -11.97
C VAL A 255 6.20 10.02 -12.43
N TYR A 256 6.44 9.66 -13.69
CA TYR A 256 7.77 9.67 -14.29
C TYR A 256 8.46 11.05 -14.15
N PHE A 257 7.76 12.14 -14.39
CA PHE A 257 8.33 13.50 -14.27
C PHE A 257 8.47 13.97 -12.81
N LEU A 258 7.73 13.37 -11.87
CA LEU A 258 7.85 13.63 -10.44
C LEU A 258 9.01 12.88 -9.78
N THR A 259 9.58 11.87 -10.48
CA THR A 259 10.77 11.13 -10.04
C THR A 259 12.06 11.79 -10.52
N THR A 260 13.21 11.34 -9.98
CA THR A 260 14.53 11.81 -10.40
C THR A 260 15.09 10.96 -11.56
N HIS A 261 16.29 11.33 -12.03
CA HIS A 261 16.95 10.67 -13.15
C HIS A 261 17.18 9.16 -12.93
N TRP A 262 17.36 8.70 -11.69
CA TRP A 262 17.64 7.28 -11.42
C TRP A 262 16.43 6.40 -11.75
N GLU A 263 15.27 6.78 -11.29
CA GLU A 263 14.02 6.05 -11.52
C GLU A 263 13.56 6.10 -12.98
N ARG A 264 14.09 7.05 -13.74
CA ARG A 264 13.83 7.24 -15.18
C ARG A 264 14.67 6.39 -16.12
N ARG A 265 15.71 5.72 -15.62
CA ARG A 265 16.58 4.88 -16.44
C ARG A 265 15.78 3.78 -17.15
N GLY A 266 15.95 3.68 -18.47
CA GLY A 266 15.29 2.67 -19.29
C GLY A 266 13.94 3.07 -19.89
N GLN A 267 13.29 4.11 -19.40
CA GLN A 267 12.02 4.62 -19.97
C GLN A 267 12.22 5.84 -20.89
N SER A 268 13.43 6.34 -21.00
CA SER A 268 13.75 7.54 -21.80
C SER A 268 13.31 7.44 -23.27
N ARG A 269 13.23 6.25 -23.85
CA ARG A 269 12.75 6.06 -25.24
C ARG A 269 11.23 6.19 -25.37
N ARG A 270 10.44 5.89 -24.32
CA ARG A 270 8.97 5.93 -24.39
C ARG A 270 8.41 7.35 -24.23
N PHE A 271 9.11 8.21 -23.49
CA PHE A 271 8.68 9.58 -23.20
C PHE A 271 9.57 10.66 -23.84
N ALA A 272 10.72 10.32 -24.37
CA ALA A 272 11.64 11.28 -25.02
C ALA A 272 11.09 11.90 -26.32
N THR A 273 10.02 11.35 -26.88
CA THR A 273 9.35 11.90 -28.07
C THR A 273 8.38 13.04 -27.77
N ILE A 274 8.29 13.50 -26.50
CA ILE A 274 7.30 14.48 -26.05
C ILE A 274 7.99 15.76 -25.49
N LEU A 275 9.29 15.84 -25.62
CA LEU A 275 10.09 17.06 -25.48
C LEU A 275 10.36 17.64 -26.88
#